data_886a604db76524851630afc17806c3f7
#
_entry.id   886a604db76524851630afc17806c3f7
#
_cell.length_a   1.000
_cell.length_b   1.000
_cell.length_c   1.000
_cell.angle_alpha   90.00
_cell.angle_beta   90.00
_cell.angle_gamma   90.00
#
_symmetry.space_group_name_H-M   'P 1'
#
loop_
_entity.id
_entity.type
_entity.pdbx_description
1 polymer ?
#
loop_
_entity_poly.entity_id
_entity_poly.type
_entity_poly.pdbx_seq_one_letter_code
_entity_poly.pdbx_strand_id
1 'polypeptide(L)'
;MDTRTGRLCFGLYDELYVVDLGQVMYFQADDHYSHVYYASGTHFMLPFGLSKVESAIGEQPEGSEAFVRLGRKHIVNTRRIFHVSTIKQQLLLADDSGGTVAVKIPKPVLRTLIDNMRPQ
;
A
#
# COMPACT_ATOMS: atom_id res chain seq x y z
N MET A 1 -4.03 23.16 -9.89
CA MET A 1 -3.89 21.76 -9.51
C MET A 1 -3.53 21.67 -8.03
N ASP A 2 -4.24 20.84 -7.29
CA ASP A 2 -3.96 20.66 -5.86
C ASP A 2 -2.79 19.69 -5.69
N THR A 3 -1.64 20.22 -5.24
CA THR A 3 -0.44 19.41 -5.06
C THR A 3 -0.51 18.50 -3.85
N ARG A 4 -1.55 18.65 -2.99
CA ARG A 4 -1.72 17.80 -1.83
C ARG A 4 -2.47 16.51 -2.14
N THR A 5 -3.20 16.47 -3.25
CA THR A 5 -3.96 15.29 -3.65
C THR A 5 -3.00 14.16 -4.02
N GLY A 6 -3.20 13.01 -3.39
CA GLY A 6 -2.36 11.85 -3.65
C GLY A 6 -1.01 11.86 -2.93
N ARG A 7 -0.79 12.83 -2.06
CA ARG A 7 0.45 12.92 -1.31
C ARG A 7 0.18 12.87 0.18
N LEU A 8 0.93 12.00 0.88
CA LEU A 8 0.91 11.97 2.34
C LEU A 8 2.11 12.75 2.84
N CYS A 9 1.89 13.65 3.79
CA CYS A 9 2.97 14.43 4.39
C CYS A 9 3.00 14.16 5.90
N PHE A 10 4.16 13.73 6.39
CA PHE A 10 4.36 13.46 7.82
C PHE A 10 5.49 14.34 8.33
N GLY A 11 5.19 15.19 9.30
CA GLY A 11 6.20 16.00 9.95
C GLY A 11 6.74 15.34 11.19
N LEU A 12 8.05 15.41 11.40
CA LEU A 12 8.70 14.90 12.60
C LEU A 12 9.89 15.80 12.90
N TYR A 13 9.73 16.65 13.93
CA TYR A 13 10.74 17.65 14.31
C TYR A 13 11.02 18.58 13.12
N ASP A 14 12.25 18.57 12.60
CA ASP A 14 12.63 19.39 11.46
C ASP A 14 12.71 18.59 10.16
N GLU A 15 12.04 17.44 10.13
CA GLU A 15 11.98 16.58 8.95
C GLU A 15 10.56 16.50 8.40
N LEU A 16 10.45 16.32 7.10
CA LEU A 16 9.17 16.11 6.42
C LEU A 16 9.30 14.90 5.49
N TYR A 17 8.44 13.91 5.73
CA TYR A 17 8.36 12.74 4.87
C TYR A 17 7.17 12.91 3.93
N VAL A 18 7.42 12.81 2.63
CA VAL A 18 6.38 12.95 1.61
C VAL A 18 6.27 11.63 0.84
N VAL A 19 5.06 11.08 0.81
CA VAL A 19 4.78 9.83 0.11
C VAL A 19 3.83 10.14 -1.03
N ASP A 20 4.23 9.80 -2.26
CA ASP A 20 3.39 9.95 -3.45
C ASP A 20 2.56 8.67 -3.60
N LEU A 21 1.29 8.74 -3.22
CA LEU A 21 0.41 7.56 -3.26
C LEU A 21 0.26 6.98 -4.66
N GLY A 22 0.36 7.81 -5.69
CA GLY A 22 0.28 7.32 -7.07
C GLY A 22 1.41 6.36 -7.42
N GLN A 23 2.54 6.46 -6.72
CA GLN A 23 3.69 5.61 -6.94
C GLN A 23 3.71 4.36 -6.07
N VAL A 24 2.90 4.32 -5.01
CA VAL A 24 2.98 3.24 -4.03
C VAL A 24 2.34 1.97 -4.55
N MET A 25 3.08 0.86 -4.46
CA MET A 25 2.53 -0.48 -4.65
C MET A 25 1.94 -0.98 -3.34
N TYR A 26 2.71 -0.89 -2.25
CA TYR A 26 2.23 -1.32 -0.95
C TYR A 26 3.11 -0.78 0.17
N PHE A 27 2.55 -0.82 1.38
CA PHE A 27 3.25 -0.55 2.64
C PHE A 27 3.33 -1.84 3.43
N GLN A 28 4.41 -2.01 4.16
CA GLN A 28 4.59 -3.18 5.03
C GLN A 28 5.04 -2.75 6.42
N ALA A 29 4.36 -3.27 7.44
CA ALA A 29 4.71 -2.97 8.82
C ALA A 29 6.03 -3.63 9.21
N ASP A 30 6.85 -2.91 9.97
CA ASP A 30 8.09 -3.41 10.55
C ASP A 30 8.21 -2.79 11.93
N ASP A 31 7.61 -3.46 12.93
CA ASP A 31 7.52 -2.97 14.30
C ASP A 31 6.86 -1.58 14.33
N HIS A 32 7.56 -0.55 14.77
CA HIS A 32 7.03 0.83 14.82
C HIS A 32 7.26 1.62 13.55
N TYR A 33 7.78 0.98 12.50
CA TYR A 33 8.11 1.60 11.22
C TYR A 33 7.22 1.04 10.13
N SER A 34 7.18 1.73 9.00
CA SER A 34 6.48 1.25 7.82
C SER A 34 7.40 1.35 6.60
N HIS A 35 7.56 0.24 5.90
CA HIS A 35 8.24 0.23 4.61
C HIS A 35 7.31 0.75 3.55
N VAL A 36 7.84 1.55 2.62
CA VAL A 36 7.11 2.04 1.46
C VAL A 36 7.78 1.51 0.21
N TYR A 37 7.01 0.84 -0.64
CA TYR A 37 7.51 0.27 -1.89
C TYR A 37 6.84 0.96 -3.06
N TYR A 38 7.61 1.73 -3.81
CA TYR A 38 7.13 2.40 -5.01
C TYR A 38 7.23 1.49 -6.23
N ALA A 39 6.33 1.69 -7.19
CA ALA A 39 6.34 0.96 -8.45
C ALA A 39 7.61 1.21 -9.26
N SER A 40 8.28 2.33 -9.03
CA SER A 40 9.57 2.64 -9.67
C SER A 40 10.72 1.77 -9.15
N GLY A 41 10.50 1.06 -8.05
CA GLY A 41 11.54 0.29 -7.38
C GLY A 41 12.13 0.99 -6.18
N THR A 42 11.81 2.26 -5.97
CA THR A 42 12.27 2.99 -4.79
C THR A 42 11.64 2.39 -3.54
N HIS A 43 12.46 2.19 -2.52
CA HIS A 43 12.03 1.65 -1.24
C HIS A 43 12.61 2.52 -0.12
N PHE A 44 11.78 2.90 0.83
CA PHE A 44 12.21 3.66 1.99
C PHE A 44 11.32 3.35 3.19
N MET A 45 11.74 3.83 4.35
CA MET A 45 11.01 3.59 5.59
C MET A 45 10.50 4.89 6.18
N LEU A 46 9.29 4.82 6.75
CA LEU A 46 8.71 5.91 7.54
C LEU A 46 8.88 5.55 9.02
N PRO A 47 9.24 6.53 9.88
CA PRO A 47 9.35 6.28 11.32
C PRO A 47 7.98 6.32 12.01
N PHE A 48 6.98 5.71 11.38
CA PHE A 48 5.61 5.66 11.88
C PHE A 48 5.04 4.27 11.64
N GLY A 49 4.18 3.82 12.55
CA GLY A 49 3.52 2.53 12.40
C GLY A 49 2.46 2.55 11.30
N LEU A 50 2.07 1.37 10.86
CA LEU A 50 1.15 1.21 9.74
C LEU A 50 -0.23 1.82 10.01
N SER A 51 -0.68 1.82 11.26
CA SER A 51 -1.98 2.40 11.61
C SER A 51 -2.00 3.92 11.39
N LYS A 52 -0.87 4.59 11.63
CA LYS A 52 -0.78 6.03 11.35
C LYS A 52 -0.82 6.29 9.85
N VAL A 53 -0.16 5.43 9.07
CA VAL A 53 -0.19 5.52 7.61
C VAL A 53 -1.61 5.31 7.11
N GLU A 54 -2.30 4.31 7.63
CA GLU A 54 -3.68 4.01 7.25
C GLU A 54 -4.60 5.21 7.52
N SER A 55 -4.46 5.83 8.70
CA SER A 55 -5.26 7.01 9.04
C SER A 55 -5.00 8.17 8.09
N ALA A 56 -3.72 8.39 7.75
CA ALA A 56 -3.36 9.47 6.84
C ALA A 56 -3.93 9.24 5.44
N ILE A 57 -3.93 8.00 4.97
CA ILE A 57 -4.54 7.64 3.67
C ILE A 57 -6.04 7.94 3.71
N GLY A 58 -6.71 7.58 4.81
CA GLY A 58 -8.15 7.79 4.95
C GLY A 58 -8.55 9.26 4.96
N GLU A 59 -7.63 10.16 5.26
CA GLU A 59 -7.89 11.60 5.27
C GLU A 59 -7.75 12.23 3.89
N GLN A 60 -7.27 11.48 2.89
CA GLN A 60 -7.10 12.00 1.54
C GLN A 60 -8.45 12.20 0.87
N PRO A 61 -8.64 13.33 0.17
CA PRO A 61 -9.91 13.60 -0.51
C PRO A 61 -10.16 12.65 -1.68
N GLU A 62 -9.10 12.15 -2.30
CA GLU A 62 -9.22 11.27 -3.47
C GLU A 62 -8.14 10.21 -3.42
N GLY A 63 -8.42 9.06 -4.00
CA GLY A 63 -7.45 7.99 -4.17
C GLY A 63 -7.31 7.04 -3.00
N SER A 64 -7.88 7.39 -1.84
CA SER A 64 -7.77 6.54 -0.66
C SER A 64 -8.48 5.20 -0.84
N GLU A 65 -9.51 5.15 -1.65
CA GLU A 65 -10.30 3.94 -1.86
C GLU A 65 -9.50 2.83 -2.56
N ALA A 66 -8.41 3.19 -3.23
CA ALA A 66 -7.55 2.20 -3.87
C ALA A 66 -6.70 1.44 -2.86
N PHE A 67 -6.49 1.99 -1.67
CA PHE A 67 -5.62 1.39 -0.67
C PHE A 67 -6.44 0.61 0.34
N VAL A 68 -6.09 -0.68 0.50
CA VAL A 68 -6.82 -1.59 1.39
C VAL A 68 -5.86 -2.20 2.38
N ARG A 69 -6.23 -2.16 3.67
CA ARG A 69 -5.46 -2.83 4.72
C ARG A 69 -5.68 -4.33 4.62
N LEU A 70 -4.59 -5.09 4.48
CA LEU A 70 -4.64 -6.54 4.41
C LEU A 70 -3.98 -7.13 5.66
N GLY A 71 -4.81 -7.47 6.63
CA GLY A 71 -4.32 -7.97 7.90
C GLY A 71 -3.60 -6.88 8.69
N ARG A 72 -2.61 -7.30 9.48
CA ARG A 72 -1.88 -6.39 10.37
C ARG A 72 -0.64 -5.79 9.72
N LYS A 73 -0.13 -6.40 8.66
CA LYS A 73 1.20 -6.08 8.16
C LYS A 73 1.25 -5.35 6.83
N HIS A 74 0.13 -5.25 6.11
CA HIS A 74 0.16 -4.70 4.76
C HIS A 74 -0.96 -3.73 4.48
N ILE A 75 -0.67 -2.69 3.71
CA ILE A 75 -1.65 -1.85 3.03
C ILE A 75 -1.27 -1.90 1.56
N VAL A 76 -2.21 -2.27 0.68
CA VAL A 76 -1.91 -2.54 -0.72
C VAL A 76 -2.72 -1.62 -1.62
N ASN A 77 -2.07 -1.13 -2.67
CA ASN A 77 -2.74 -0.37 -3.73
C ASN A 77 -3.42 -1.36 -4.68
N THR A 78 -4.74 -1.47 -4.57
CA THR A 78 -5.49 -2.46 -5.35
C THR A 78 -5.44 -2.20 -6.85
N ARG A 79 -5.15 -0.98 -7.28
CA ARG A 79 -5.04 -0.67 -8.70
C ARG A 79 -3.83 -1.32 -9.37
N ARG A 80 -2.88 -1.79 -8.57
CA ARG A 80 -1.68 -2.45 -9.10
C ARG A 80 -1.73 -3.96 -8.96
N ILE A 81 -2.79 -4.51 -8.37
CA ILE A 81 -2.98 -5.96 -8.27
C ILE A 81 -3.33 -6.52 -9.65
N PHE A 82 -2.63 -7.55 -10.08
CA PHE A 82 -3.05 -8.24 -11.27
C PHE A 82 -3.31 -9.73 -11.06
N HIS A 83 -2.89 -10.30 -9.92
CA HIS A 83 -3.12 -11.71 -9.66
C HIS A 83 -3.15 -11.98 -8.16
N VAL A 84 -4.10 -12.79 -7.72
CA VAL A 84 -4.23 -13.21 -6.32
C VAL A 84 -4.36 -14.73 -6.30
N SER A 85 -3.53 -15.41 -5.53
CA SER A 85 -3.60 -16.86 -5.39
C SER A 85 -3.70 -17.25 -3.92
N THR A 86 -4.85 -17.79 -3.54
CA THR A 86 -5.04 -18.28 -2.17
C THR A 86 -4.22 -19.53 -1.91
N ILE A 87 -4.03 -20.35 -2.94
CA ILE A 87 -3.24 -21.59 -2.82
C ILE A 87 -1.79 -21.27 -2.54
N LYS A 88 -1.22 -20.32 -3.28
CA LYS A 88 0.17 -19.90 -3.09
C LYS A 88 0.33 -18.89 -1.98
N GLN A 89 -0.78 -18.40 -1.44
CA GLN A 89 -0.81 -17.37 -0.40
C GLN A 89 0.01 -16.16 -0.82
N GLN A 90 -0.24 -15.67 -2.03
CA GLN A 90 0.49 -14.53 -2.54
C GLN A 90 -0.37 -13.63 -3.41
N LEU A 91 0.07 -12.40 -3.47
CA LEU A 91 -0.52 -11.32 -4.24
C LEU A 91 0.56 -10.81 -5.18
N LEU A 92 0.25 -10.66 -6.46
CA LEU A 92 1.19 -10.11 -7.43
C LEU A 92 0.78 -8.70 -7.81
N LEU A 93 1.72 -7.78 -7.67
CA LEU A 93 1.54 -6.38 -8.02
C LEU A 93 2.40 -6.04 -9.23
N ALA A 94 1.86 -5.23 -10.13
CA ALA A 94 2.60 -4.77 -11.31
C ALA A 94 3.44 -3.53 -10.95
N ASP A 95 4.71 -3.56 -11.38
CA ASP A 95 5.57 -2.40 -11.22
C ASP A 95 5.64 -1.60 -12.54
N ASP A 96 6.42 -0.52 -12.54
CA ASP A 96 6.50 0.37 -13.71
C ASP A 96 7.49 -0.13 -14.77
N SER A 97 8.25 -1.18 -14.46
CA SER A 97 9.27 -1.70 -15.41
C SER A 97 8.76 -2.87 -16.24
N GLY A 98 7.49 -3.23 -16.11
CA GLY A 98 6.92 -4.39 -16.77
C GLY A 98 7.10 -5.68 -15.98
N GLY A 99 7.61 -5.59 -14.76
CA GLY A 99 7.77 -6.74 -13.88
C GLY A 99 6.66 -6.82 -12.84
N THR A 100 6.79 -7.80 -11.96
CA THR A 100 5.83 -8.03 -10.90
C THR A 100 6.55 -8.21 -9.57
N VAL A 101 5.82 -7.89 -8.49
CA VAL A 101 6.31 -8.08 -7.13
C VAL A 101 5.34 -8.98 -6.40
N ALA A 102 5.85 -10.04 -5.77
CA ALA A 102 5.04 -10.98 -5.00
C ALA A 102 5.06 -10.59 -3.54
N VAL A 103 3.87 -10.52 -2.94
CA VAL A 103 3.72 -10.22 -1.52
C VAL A 103 3.00 -11.40 -0.88
N LYS A 104 3.57 -11.93 0.20
CA LYS A 104 2.96 -13.04 0.94
C LYS A 104 1.86 -12.52 1.85
N ILE A 105 0.65 -13.06 1.66
CA ILE A 105 -0.52 -12.68 2.44
C ILE A 105 -1.23 -13.96 2.86
N PRO A 106 -1.64 -14.08 4.13
CA PRO A 106 -2.35 -15.29 4.59
C PRO A 106 -3.63 -15.55 3.81
N LYS A 107 -3.93 -16.83 3.61
CA LYS A 107 -5.09 -17.27 2.82
C LYS A 107 -6.42 -16.62 3.23
N PRO A 108 -6.78 -16.55 4.53
CA PRO A 108 -8.06 -15.94 4.91
C PRO A 108 -8.17 -14.48 4.49
N VAL A 109 -7.06 -13.74 4.58
CA VAL A 109 -7.04 -12.33 4.19
C VAL A 109 -7.23 -12.20 2.68
N LEU A 110 -6.55 -13.05 1.91
CA LEU A 110 -6.69 -13.05 0.44
C LEU A 110 -8.11 -13.44 0.02
N ARG A 111 -8.73 -14.38 0.74
CA ARG A 111 -10.09 -14.78 0.44
C ARG A 111 -11.06 -13.61 0.57
N THR A 112 -10.93 -12.84 1.64
CA THR A 112 -11.74 -11.65 1.84
C THR A 112 -11.51 -10.63 0.72
N LEU A 113 -10.25 -10.43 0.33
CA LEU A 113 -9.91 -9.51 -0.75
C LEU A 113 -10.57 -9.93 -2.06
N ILE A 114 -10.48 -11.22 -2.40
CA ILE A 114 -11.09 -11.74 -3.63
C ILE A 114 -12.60 -11.50 -3.62
N ASP A 115 -13.25 -11.80 -2.49
CA ASP A 115 -14.70 -11.63 -2.38
C ASP A 115 -15.10 -10.17 -2.60
N ASN A 116 -14.28 -9.22 -2.10
CA ASN A 116 -14.56 -7.79 -2.23
C ASN A 116 -14.28 -7.26 -3.64
N MET A 117 -13.37 -7.88 -4.38
CA MET A 117 -12.98 -7.43 -5.71
C MET A 117 -13.67 -8.18 -6.84
N ARG A 118 -14.32 -9.30 -6.53
CA ARG A 118 -14.95 -10.13 -7.55
C ARG A 118 -16.11 -9.38 -8.21
N PRO A 119 -16.21 -9.42 -9.54
CA PRO A 119 -17.32 -8.73 -10.20
C PRO A 119 -18.66 -9.40 -9.89
N GLN A 120 -19.71 -8.59 -9.89
CA GLN A 120 -21.07 -9.06 -9.65
C GLN A 120 -21.61 -9.80 -10.86
#